data_1315da0908db95dbc99a0bfb4c43b666
#
_entry.id   1315da0908db95dbc99a0bfb4c43b666
#
_cell.length_a   1.000
_cell.length_b   1.000
_cell.length_c   1.000
_cell.angle_alpha   90.00
_cell.angle_beta   90.00
_cell.angle_gamma   90.00
#
_symmetry.space_group_name_H-M   'P 1'
#
loop_
_entity.id
_entity.type
_entity.pdbx_description
1 polymer ?
#
loop_
_entity_poly.entity_id
_entity_poly.type
_entity_poly.pdbx_seq_one_letter_code
_entity_poly.pdbx_strand_id
1 'polypeptide(L)'
;STEVQSLLPEAIAANTTAFLNTHDRQHPEVMGNPTEGALLLWIRGQAYDYLTLRDSAPIIRQLPFSTERKYMATLVQSAMLEGKAVLYVKGAPEILLSLCNLPTEVRTRYGAQLHQYQSRAMRTLALGYHIVESPTDQEKPLDELIQEGLQLQGIFGIMDPVRSEVPAAIQQCREAGIGVKIITGDTSGTAKEIARQIGLWGESSTD
;
A
#
# COMPACT_ATOMS: atom_id res chain seq x y z
N SER A 1 -19.21 -4.57 0.80
CA SER A 1 -20.31 -3.61 0.62
C SER A 1 -19.79 -2.39 -0.13
N THR A 2 -20.65 -1.70 -0.85
CA THR A 2 -20.33 -0.54 -1.69
C THR A 2 -19.77 0.63 -0.85
N GLU A 3 -20.20 0.79 0.38
CA GLU A 3 -19.74 1.82 1.32
C GLU A 3 -18.26 1.66 1.70
N VAL A 4 -17.80 0.44 1.88
CA VAL A 4 -16.38 0.15 2.26
C VAL A 4 -15.42 0.54 1.14
N GLN A 5 -15.82 0.35 -0.11
CA GLN A 5 -15.00 0.75 -1.26
C GLN A 5 -14.96 2.26 -1.44
N SER A 6 -15.97 2.99 -0.99
CA SER A 6 -16.01 4.46 -1.06
C SER A 6 -15.00 5.13 -0.13
N LEU A 7 -14.68 4.51 1.03
CA LEU A 7 -13.75 5.07 2.02
C LEU A 7 -12.26 4.92 1.65
N LEU A 8 -11.92 4.06 0.69
CA LEU A 8 -10.54 3.74 0.38
C LEU A 8 -9.71 4.94 -0.12
N PRO A 9 -10.21 5.78 -1.03
CA PRO A 9 -9.47 6.97 -1.45
C PRO A 9 -9.20 7.96 -0.30
N GLU A 10 -10.19 8.18 0.58
CA GLU A 10 -10.02 9.04 1.76
C GLU A 10 -8.99 8.43 2.73
N ALA A 11 -9.05 7.12 2.99
CA ALA A 11 -8.09 6.41 3.83
C ALA A 11 -6.64 6.57 3.33
N ILE A 12 -6.44 6.46 2.02
CA ILE A 12 -5.12 6.65 1.40
C ILE A 12 -4.68 8.11 1.51
N ALA A 13 -5.57 9.07 1.23
CA ALA A 13 -5.25 10.49 1.24
C ALA A 13 -4.96 11.02 2.64
N ALA A 14 -5.78 10.66 3.63
CA ALA A 14 -5.70 11.19 5.00
C ALA A 14 -4.62 10.48 5.85
N ASN A 15 -4.43 9.17 5.65
CA ASN A 15 -3.48 8.37 6.44
C ASN A 15 -2.16 8.19 5.70
N THR A 16 -1.48 9.29 5.33
CA THR A 16 -0.19 9.27 4.62
C THR A 16 0.68 10.46 5.02
N THR A 17 2.00 10.25 4.95
CA THR A 17 3.03 11.28 5.12
C THR A 17 3.67 11.69 3.79
N ALA A 18 3.36 10.99 2.71
CA ALA A 18 3.86 11.29 1.37
C ALA A 18 3.07 12.41 0.69
N PHE A 19 3.69 13.01 -0.31
CA PHE A 19 3.13 14.05 -1.19
C PHE A 19 3.46 13.75 -2.65
N LEU A 20 2.63 14.28 -3.55
CA LEU A 20 2.94 14.31 -4.98
C LEU A 20 3.33 15.73 -5.38
N ASN A 21 4.56 15.89 -5.89
CA ASN A 21 4.95 17.09 -6.58
C ASN A 21 4.36 17.05 -8.00
N THR A 22 3.48 18.00 -8.30
CA THR A 22 2.72 18.06 -9.54
C THR A 22 3.18 19.21 -10.45
N HIS A 23 4.42 19.69 -10.32
CA HIS A 23 4.97 20.69 -11.25
C HIS A 23 4.90 20.17 -12.69
N ASP A 24 5.26 18.90 -12.91
CA ASP A 24 4.90 18.18 -14.12
C ASP A 24 3.62 17.37 -13.86
N ARG A 25 2.52 17.83 -14.48
CA ARG A 25 1.23 17.15 -14.34
C ARG A 25 1.19 15.77 -15.00
N GLN A 26 2.05 15.51 -15.98
CA GLN A 26 2.09 14.23 -16.69
C GLN A 26 2.92 13.20 -15.90
N HIS A 27 3.96 13.65 -15.21
CA HIS A 27 4.89 12.81 -14.45
C HIS A 27 5.02 13.31 -13.01
N PRO A 28 4.00 13.12 -12.15
CA PRO A 28 4.07 13.56 -10.77
C PRO A 28 5.16 12.79 -10.01
N GLU A 29 5.96 13.53 -9.27
CA GLU A 29 7.07 13.00 -8.49
C GLU A 29 6.64 12.71 -7.05
N VAL A 30 6.96 11.51 -6.56
CA VAL A 30 6.66 11.13 -5.17
C VAL A 30 7.68 11.76 -4.23
N MET A 31 7.19 12.51 -3.26
CA MET A 31 7.98 13.07 -2.16
C MET A 31 7.66 12.32 -0.86
N GLY A 32 8.67 11.85 -0.17
CA GLY A 32 8.53 11.09 1.08
C GLY A 32 8.57 9.58 0.87
N ASN A 33 7.72 8.83 1.57
CA ASN A 33 7.74 7.37 1.53
C ASN A 33 7.24 6.84 0.17
N PRO A 34 8.07 6.08 -0.60
CA PRO A 34 7.68 5.59 -1.93
C PRO A 34 6.47 4.67 -1.94
N THR A 35 6.30 3.86 -0.88
CA THR A 35 5.15 2.94 -0.76
C THR A 35 3.83 3.71 -0.60
N GLU A 36 3.85 4.79 0.20
CA GLU A 36 2.71 5.68 0.35
C GLU A 36 2.44 6.48 -0.93
N GLY A 37 3.50 6.96 -1.56
CA GLY A 37 3.40 7.67 -2.83
C GLY A 37 2.79 6.84 -3.94
N ALA A 38 3.10 5.53 -4.01
CA ALA A 38 2.49 4.61 -4.96
C ALA A 38 0.96 4.54 -4.80
N LEU A 39 0.45 4.56 -3.56
CA LEU A 39 -0.99 4.61 -3.29
C LEU A 39 -1.60 5.95 -3.71
N LEU A 40 -0.91 7.08 -3.48
CA LEU A 40 -1.37 8.39 -3.95
C LEU A 40 -1.44 8.44 -5.49
N LEU A 41 -0.45 7.88 -6.18
CA LEU A 41 -0.47 7.77 -7.65
C LEU A 41 -1.63 6.87 -8.12
N TRP A 42 -1.91 5.79 -7.39
CA TRP A 42 -3.00 4.88 -7.71
C TRP A 42 -4.36 5.56 -7.60
N ILE A 43 -4.68 6.29 -6.51
CA ILE A 43 -5.97 7.01 -6.39
C ILE A 43 -6.08 8.13 -7.41
N ARG A 44 -4.97 8.81 -7.75
CA ARG A 44 -4.94 9.79 -8.84
C ARG A 44 -5.29 9.14 -10.19
N GLY A 45 -4.79 7.94 -10.48
CA GLY A 45 -5.16 7.15 -11.67
C GLY A 45 -6.64 6.77 -11.72
N GLN A 46 -7.33 6.77 -10.56
CA GLN A 46 -8.78 6.60 -10.45
C GLN A 46 -9.54 7.95 -10.48
N ALA A 47 -8.89 9.01 -10.92
CA ALA A 47 -9.44 10.38 -11.02
C ALA A 47 -9.79 11.05 -9.66
N TYR A 48 -9.20 10.60 -8.55
CA TYR A 48 -9.31 11.28 -7.27
C TYR A 48 -8.21 12.32 -7.09
N ASP A 49 -8.59 13.49 -6.59
CA ASP A 49 -7.63 14.48 -6.09
C ASP A 49 -7.39 14.26 -4.60
N TYR A 50 -6.19 13.75 -4.27
CA TYR A 50 -5.86 13.40 -2.90
C TYR A 50 -5.76 14.62 -1.98
N LEU A 51 -5.45 15.82 -2.48
CA LEU A 51 -5.42 17.04 -1.68
C LEU A 51 -6.84 17.42 -1.25
N THR A 52 -7.78 17.43 -2.18
CA THR A 52 -9.21 17.68 -1.88
C THR A 52 -9.74 16.65 -0.87
N LEU A 53 -9.41 15.35 -1.04
CA LEU A 53 -9.82 14.32 -0.08
C LEU A 53 -9.22 14.54 1.31
N ARG A 54 -7.94 14.91 1.39
CA ARG A 54 -7.25 15.20 2.65
C ARG A 54 -7.83 16.42 3.37
N ASP A 55 -8.10 17.48 2.62
CA ASP A 55 -8.65 18.74 3.15
C ASP A 55 -10.10 18.54 3.64
N SER A 56 -10.86 17.65 3.00
CA SER A 56 -12.23 17.32 3.38
C SER A 56 -12.35 16.35 4.56
N ALA A 57 -11.23 15.75 5.00
CA ALA A 57 -11.17 14.81 6.11
C ALA A 57 -10.22 15.33 7.22
N PRO A 58 -10.61 16.36 7.99
CA PRO A 58 -9.76 16.94 9.04
C PRO A 58 -9.29 15.88 10.02
N ILE A 59 -7.98 15.90 10.31
CA ILE A 59 -7.36 14.98 11.26
C ILE A 59 -7.71 15.43 12.67
N ILE A 60 -8.34 14.53 13.44
CA ILE A 60 -8.63 14.72 14.86
C ILE A 60 -7.41 14.30 15.70
N ARG A 61 -6.88 13.09 15.44
CA ARG A 61 -5.74 12.52 16.14
C ARG A 61 -4.94 11.60 15.22
N GLN A 62 -3.65 11.43 15.52
CA GLN A 62 -2.79 10.55 14.75
C GLN A 62 -1.86 9.75 15.67
N LEU A 63 -1.69 8.48 15.34
CA LEU A 63 -0.68 7.58 15.89
C LEU A 63 0.37 7.33 14.80
N PRO A 64 1.57 7.93 14.90
CA PRO A 64 2.62 7.75 13.91
C PRO A 64 3.08 6.29 13.80
N PHE A 65 3.64 5.93 12.65
CA PHE A 65 4.24 4.62 12.45
C PHE A 65 5.36 4.34 13.47
N SER A 66 5.39 3.13 14.01
CA SER A 66 6.55 2.63 14.75
C SER A 66 6.96 1.24 14.26
N THR A 67 8.25 0.96 14.33
CA THR A 67 8.81 -0.35 13.95
C THR A 67 8.35 -1.49 14.84
N GLU A 68 7.93 -1.18 16.05
CA GLU A 68 7.39 -2.13 17.02
C GLU A 68 5.96 -2.53 16.66
N ARG A 69 5.07 -1.56 16.44
CA ARG A 69 3.67 -1.78 16.07
C ARG A 69 3.49 -2.18 14.60
N LYS A 70 4.36 -1.71 13.71
CA LYS A 70 4.31 -1.90 12.25
C LYS A 70 3.05 -1.37 11.59
N TYR A 71 2.38 -0.41 12.20
CA TYR A 71 1.26 0.34 11.63
C TYR A 71 1.26 1.80 12.07
N MET A 72 0.52 2.60 11.33
CA MET A 72 0.14 3.96 11.68
C MET A 72 -1.38 4.07 11.64
N ALA A 73 -1.97 4.96 12.45
CA ALA A 73 -3.40 5.19 12.49
C ALA A 73 -3.71 6.68 12.49
N THR A 74 -4.80 7.07 11.81
CA THR A 74 -5.25 8.46 11.73
C THR A 74 -6.76 8.50 11.93
N LEU A 75 -7.21 9.17 12.98
CA LEU A 75 -8.61 9.45 13.26
C LEU A 75 -8.97 10.76 12.55
N VAL A 76 -9.96 10.70 11.69
CA VAL A 76 -10.43 11.86 10.90
C VAL A 76 -11.92 12.07 11.08
N GLN A 77 -12.38 13.27 10.75
CA GLN A 77 -13.80 13.54 10.53
C GLN A 77 -14.09 13.33 9.04
N SER A 78 -14.69 12.18 8.71
CA SER A 78 -14.86 11.75 7.32
C SER A 78 -15.96 12.52 6.62
N ALA A 79 -15.63 13.17 5.49
CA ALA A 79 -16.63 13.75 4.60
C ALA A 79 -17.44 12.68 3.87
N MET A 80 -16.84 11.51 3.63
CA MET A 80 -17.51 10.37 2.97
C MET A 80 -18.62 9.74 3.82
N LEU A 81 -18.59 9.95 5.15
CA LEU A 81 -19.57 9.47 6.11
C LEU A 81 -20.28 10.63 6.86
N GLU A 82 -20.60 11.69 6.16
CA GLU A 82 -21.41 12.80 6.69
C GLU A 82 -20.84 13.41 7.99
N GLY A 83 -19.51 13.43 8.13
CA GLY A 83 -18.82 13.99 9.29
C GLY A 83 -18.66 13.02 10.47
N LYS A 84 -18.95 11.72 10.32
CA LYS A 84 -18.62 10.71 11.34
C LYS A 84 -17.11 10.60 11.53
N ALA A 85 -16.69 10.28 12.74
CA ALA A 85 -15.29 9.98 13.01
C ALA A 85 -14.92 8.59 12.49
N VAL A 86 -13.81 8.52 11.73
CA VAL A 86 -13.29 7.27 11.17
C VAL A 86 -11.82 7.14 11.51
N LEU A 87 -11.44 6.02 12.07
CA LEU A 87 -10.06 5.65 12.31
C LEU A 87 -9.55 4.82 11.12
N TYR A 88 -8.61 5.36 10.36
CA TYR A 88 -7.90 4.66 9.31
C TYR A 88 -6.60 4.09 9.83
N VAL A 89 -6.33 2.82 9.56
CA VAL A 89 -5.13 2.11 9.97
C VAL A 89 -4.41 1.58 8.75
N LYS A 90 -3.10 1.82 8.67
CA LYS A 90 -2.24 1.38 7.57
C LYS A 90 -0.99 0.70 8.14
N GLY A 91 -0.64 -0.47 7.64
CA GLY A 91 0.55 -1.17 8.15
C GLY A 91 0.85 -2.50 7.48
N ALA A 92 1.69 -3.27 8.14
CA ALA A 92 2.06 -4.61 7.71
C ALA A 92 0.82 -5.51 7.63
N PRO A 93 0.59 -6.20 6.49
CA PRO A 93 -0.62 -7.00 6.31
C PRO A 93 -0.82 -8.07 7.38
N GLU A 94 0.25 -8.71 7.83
CA GLU A 94 0.21 -9.74 8.87
C GLU A 94 -0.36 -9.18 10.18
N ILE A 95 0.00 -7.95 10.51
CA ILE A 95 -0.46 -7.27 11.72
C ILE A 95 -1.93 -6.89 11.57
N LEU A 96 -2.32 -6.22 10.46
CA LEU A 96 -3.71 -5.82 10.26
C LEU A 96 -4.65 -7.04 10.17
N LEU A 97 -4.23 -8.12 9.51
CA LEU A 97 -5.00 -9.36 9.48
C LEU A 97 -5.20 -9.96 10.88
N SER A 98 -4.26 -9.80 11.81
CA SER A 98 -4.41 -10.27 13.19
C SER A 98 -5.34 -9.37 14.01
N LEU A 99 -5.36 -8.06 13.75
CA LEU A 99 -6.20 -7.08 14.44
C LEU A 99 -7.65 -7.09 13.96
N CYS A 100 -7.89 -7.47 12.70
CA CYS A 100 -9.24 -7.54 12.14
C CYS A 100 -9.97 -8.81 12.59
N ASN A 101 -11.24 -8.68 12.98
CA ASN A 101 -12.09 -9.83 13.29
C ASN A 101 -12.62 -10.46 11.99
N LEU A 102 -11.80 -11.30 11.35
CA LEU A 102 -12.10 -11.95 10.09
C LEU A 102 -12.47 -13.44 10.29
N PRO A 103 -13.50 -13.95 9.59
CA PRO A 103 -13.75 -15.39 9.50
C PRO A 103 -12.50 -16.13 9.01
N THR A 104 -12.30 -17.36 9.50
CA THR A 104 -11.11 -18.18 9.17
C THR A 104 -10.90 -18.33 7.66
N GLU A 105 -11.95 -18.58 6.90
CA GLU A 105 -11.90 -18.73 5.45
C GLU A 105 -11.43 -17.45 4.74
N VAL A 106 -11.93 -16.29 5.20
CA VAL A 106 -11.54 -14.98 4.68
C VAL A 106 -10.07 -14.69 5.00
N ARG A 107 -9.66 -14.96 6.24
CA ARG A 107 -8.26 -14.83 6.68
C ARG A 107 -7.31 -15.71 5.84
N THR A 108 -7.69 -16.97 5.60
CA THR A 108 -6.91 -17.91 4.79
C THR A 108 -6.76 -17.39 3.35
N ARG A 109 -7.84 -16.88 2.75
CA ARG A 109 -7.80 -16.30 1.39
C ARG A 109 -6.87 -15.10 1.30
N TYR A 110 -6.93 -14.17 2.26
CA TYR A 110 -6.01 -13.03 2.29
C TYR A 110 -4.56 -13.45 2.55
N GLY A 111 -4.34 -14.47 3.39
CA GLY A 111 -3.01 -15.04 3.60
C GLY A 111 -2.40 -15.63 2.33
N ALA A 112 -3.20 -16.37 1.54
CA ALA A 112 -2.76 -16.89 0.25
C ALA A 112 -2.44 -15.78 -0.76
N GLN A 113 -3.27 -14.73 -0.82
CA GLN A 113 -3.01 -13.57 -1.68
C GLN A 113 -1.73 -12.82 -1.25
N LEU A 114 -1.53 -12.63 0.05
CA LEU A 114 -0.33 -12.02 0.58
C LEU A 114 0.92 -12.81 0.19
N HIS A 115 0.88 -14.14 0.32
CA HIS A 115 1.97 -14.99 -0.10
C HIS A 115 2.27 -14.87 -1.60
N GLN A 116 1.24 -14.74 -2.45
CA GLN A 116 1.44 -14.50 -3.89
C GLN A 116 2.13 -13.15 -4.17
N TYR A 117 1.79 -12.09 -3.43
CA TYR A 117 2.47 -10.80 -3.57
C TYR A 117 3.93 -10.89 -3.11
N GLN A 118 4.17 -11.53 -1.98
CA GLN A 118 5.51 -11.70 -1.42
C GLN A 118 6.41 -12.59 -2.33
N SER A 119 5.85 -13.63 -2.95
CA SER A 119 6.59 -14.49 -3.88
C SER A 119 7.00 -13.77 -5.17
N ARG A 120 6.30 -12.67 -5.51
CA ARG A 120 6.64 -11.76 -6.61
C ARG A 120 7.50 -10.57 -6.15
N ALA A 121 8.03 -10.64 -4.92
CA ALA A 121 8.85 -9.59 -4.33
C ALA A 121 8.16 -8.20 -4.26
N MET A 122 6.83 -8.18 -4.23
CA MET A 122 6.08 -6.94 -4.04
C MET A 122 6.19 -6.47 -2.60
N ARG A 123 6.33 -5.18 -2.40
CA ARG A 123 6.09 -4.56 -1.09
C ARG A 123 4.60 -4.67 -0.80
N THR A 124 4.26 -5.09 0.40
CA THR A 124 2.86 -5.29 0.77
C THR A 124 2.45 -4.32 1.86
N LEU A 125 1.24 -3.80 1.73
CA LEU A 125 0.63 -2.88 2.68
C LEU A 125 -0.85 -3.22 2.83
N ALA A 126 -1.37 -3.20 4.06
CA ALA A 126 -2.79 -3.34 4.31
C ALA A 126 -3.40 -2.03 4.80
N LEU A 127 -4.66 -1.83 4.49
CA LEU A 127 -5.50 -0.76 4.99
C LEU A 127 -6.71 -1.34 5.70
N GLY A 128 -7.06 -0.73 6.82
CA GLY A 128 -8.25 -1.02 7.60
C GLY A 128 -8.89 0.26 8.10
N TYR A 129 -10.12 0.16 8.58
CA TYR A 129 -10.84 1.27 9.17
C TYR A 129 -11.72 0.80 10.34
N HIS A 130 -12.05 1.75 11.22
CA HIS A 130 -13.05 1.58 12.27
C HIS A 130 -13.90 2.86 12.36
N ILE A 131 -15.23 2.73 12.31
CA ILE A 131 -16.15 3.87 12.46
C ILE A 131 -16.40 4.08 13.95
N VAL A 132 -16.10 5.29 14.43
CA VAL A 132 -16.28 5.67 15.83
C VAL A 132 -17.65 6.31 15.98
N GLU A 133 -18.60 5.56 16.54
CA GLU A 133 -20.01 5.97 16.59
C GLU A 133 -20.29 7.05 17.67
N SER A 134 -19.56 7.03 18.78
CA SER A 134 -19.78 7.94 19.90
C SER A 134 -18.71 9.04 19.97
N PRO A 135 -19.09 10.30 20.21
CA PRO A 135 -18.12 11.37 20.48
C PRO A 135 -17.20 11.07 21.69
N THR A 136 -17.68 10.39 22.71
CA THR A 136 -16.87 9.99 23.88
C THR A 136 -15.82 8.96 23.53
N ASP A 137 -16.08 8.11 22.54
CA ASP A 137 -15.10 7.12 22.09
C ASP A 137 -13.94 7.74 21.33
N GLN A 138 -14.11 8.94 20.77
CA GLN A 138 -13.01 9.65 20.10
C GLN A 138 -11.87 10.03 21.06
N GLU A 139 -12.11 10.06 22.37
CA GLU A 139 -11.09 10.33 23.40
C GLU A 139 -10.31 9.08 23.83
N LYS A 140 -10.82 7.87 23.53
CA LYS A 140 -10.12 6.61 23.83
C LYS A 140 -8.74 6.56 23.16
N PRO A 141 -7.77 5.82 23.73
CA PRO A 141 -6.52 5.52 23.03
C PRO A 141 -6.77 4.92 21.66
N LEU A 142 -6.03 5.36 20.63
CA LEU A 142 -6.24 4.85 19.26
C LEU A 142 -5.99 3.34 19.15
N ASP A 143 -5.06 2.80 19.95
CA ASP A 143 -4.79 1.36 20.00
C ASP A 143 -6.00 0.57 20.56
N GLU A 144 -6.77 1.14 21.47
CA GLU A 144 -8.01 0.53 21.99
C GLU A 144 -9.10 0.51 20.90
N LEU A 145 -9.32 1.62 20.20
CA LEU A 145 -10.26 1.69 19.08
C LEU A 145 -9.93 0.68 17.96
N ILE A 146 -8.64 0.45 17.70
CA ILE A 146 -8.20 -0.56 16.72
C ILE A 146 -8.65 -1.96 17.14
N GLN A 147 -8.57 -2.29 18.44
CA GLN A 147 -8.95 -3.60 18.97
C GLN A 147 -10.46 -3.81 19.06
N GLU A 148 -11.23 -2.75 19.18
CA GLU A 148 -12.70 -2.82 19.31
C GLU A 148 -13.40 -3.30 18.03
N GLY A 149 -12.84 -3.09 16.83
CA GLY A 149 -13.54 -3.50 15.62
C GLY A 149 -12.93 -3.09 14.30
N LEU A 150 -11.61 -3.21 14.16
CA LEU A 150 -10.94 -2.92 12.89
C LEU A 150 -11.46 -3.80 11.77
N GLN A 151 -11.93 -3.17 10.68
CA GLN A 151 -12.38 -3.82 9.47
C GLN A 151 -11.31 -3.69 8.38
N LEU A 152 -10.98 -4.79 7.72
CA LEU A 152 -10.02 -4.79 6.61
C LEU A 152 -10.64 -4.18 5.36
N GLN A 153 -10.00 -3.16 4.79
CA GLN A 153 -10.36 -2.61 3.48
C GLN A 153 -9.70 -3.38 2.34
N GLY A 154 -8.42 -3.74 2.50
CA GLY A 154 -7.70 -4.49 1.50
C GLY A 154 -6.21 -4.61 1.77
N ILE A 155 -5.56 -5.42 0.92
CA ILE A 155 -4.11 -5.61 0.88
C ILE A 155 -3.62 -5.16 -0.49
N PHE A 156 -2.57 -4.35 -0.50
CA PHE A 156 -1.94 -3.83 -1.70
C PHE A 156 -0.59 -4.51 -1.91
N GLY A 157 -0.36 -4.97 -3.13
CA GLY A 157 0.96 -5.35 -3.62
C GLY A 157 1.53 -4.20 -4.45
N ILE A 158 2.66 -3.65 -4.03
CA ILE A 158 3.31 -2.51 -4.67
C ILE A 158 4.63 -2.99 -5.24
N MET A 159 4.81 -2.80 -6.53
CA MET A 159 6.00 -3.19 -7.25
C MET A 159 6.57 -1.98 -7.98
N ASP A 160 7.88 -1.84 -7.95
CA ASP A 160 8.59 -0.87 -8.80
C ASP A 160 8.73 -1.50 -10.21
N PRO A 161 8.06 -0.95 -11.23
CA PRO A 161 8.12 -1.55 -12.56
C PRO A 161 9.52 -1.43 -13.16
N VAL A 162 9.94 -2.47 -13.87
CA VAL A 162 11.13 -2.39 -14.72
C VAL A 162 10.89 -1.31 -15.78
N ARG A 163 11.88 -0.46 -16.01
CA ARG A 163 11.81 0.56 -17.06
C ARG A 163 11.60 -0.10 -18.42
N SER A 164 10.71 0.46 -19.22
CA SER A 164 10.26 -0.13 -20.49
C SER A 164 11.39 -0.39 -21.52
N GLU A 165 12.46 0.40 -21.45
CA GLU A 165 13.61 0.27 -22.34
C GLU A 165 14.58 -0.86 -21.95
N VAL A 166 14.54 -1.34 -20.69
CA VAL A 166 15.51 -2.32 -20.18
C VAL A 166 15.42 -3.67 -20.87
N PRO A 167 14.23 -4.29 -21.09
CA PRO A 167 14.15 -5.57 -21.79
C PRO A 167 14.77 -5.54 -23.20
N ALA A 168 14.53 -4.46 -23.95
CA ALA A 168 15.10 -4.29 -25.30
C ALA A 168 16.63 -4.13 -25.25
N ALA A 169 17.14 -3.35 -24.28
CA ALA A 169 18.59 -3.17 -24.11
C ALA A 169 19.29 -4.50 -23.72
N ILE A 170 18.69 -5.29 -22.84
CA ILE A 170 19.18 -6.63 -22.46
C ILE A 170 19.22 -7.56 -23.70
N GLN A 171 18.20 -7.54 -24.52
CA GLN A 171 18.12 -8.33 -25.73
C GLN A 171 19.28 -7.96 -26.68
N GLN A 172 19.55 -6.68 -26.91
CA GLN A 172 20.66 -6.20 -27.74
C GLN A 172 22.03 -6.64 -27.18
N CYS A 173 22.23 -6.57 -25.84
CA CYS A 173 23.44 -7.07 -25.23
C CYS A 173 23.65 -8.57 -25.51
N ARG A 174 22.60 -9.38 -25.38
CA ARG A 174 22.67 -10.83 -25.65
C ARG A 174 23.00 -11.12 -27.11
N GLU A 175 22.38 -10.41 -28.05
CA GLU A 175 22.66 -10.55 -29.49
C GLU A 175 24.10 -10.15 -29.85
N ALA A 176 24.66 -9.20 -29.13
CA ALA A 176 26.07 -8.80 -29.25
C ALA A 176 27.05 -9.74 -28.52
N GLY A 177 26.58 -10.82 -27.88
CA GLY A 177 27.42 -11.74 -27.13
C GLY A 177 27.89 -11.18 -25.76
N ILE A 178 27.27 -10.10 -25.26
CA ILE A 178 27.61 -9.48 -23.99
C ILE A 178 26.84 -10.17 -22.85
N GLY A 179 27.61 -10.73 -21.88
CA GLY A 179 27.03 -11.32 -20.68
C GLY A 179 26.54 -10.25 -19.70
N VAL A 180 25.24 -10.27 -19.38
CA VAL A 180 24.63 -9.35 -18.39
C VAL A 180 24.44 -10.07 -17.08
N LYS A 181 24.78 -9.40 -15.96
CA LYS A 181 24.62 -9.93 -14.60
C LYS A 181 23.86 -8.92 -13.73
N ILE A 182 22.95 -9.43 -12.88
CA ILE A 182 22.28 -8.63 -11.85
C ILE A 182 23.09 -8.73 -10.56
N ILE A 183 23.42 -7.57 -9.99
CA ILE A 183 24.04 -7.45 -8.68
C ILE A 183 23.08 -6.61 -7.83
N THR A 184 22.53 -7.19 -6.78
CA THR A 184 21.52 -6.53 -5.93
C THR A 184 21.68 -6.97 -4.48
N GLY A 185 21.30 -6.09 -3.55
CA GLY A 185 21.16 -6.41 -2.12
C GLY A 185 19.78 -7.00 -1.77
N ASP A 186 18.87 -7.15 -2.74
CA ASP A 186 17.56 -7.74 -2.55
C ASP A 186 17.62 -9.25 -2.34
N THR A 187 16.46 -9.83 -1.96
CA THR A 187 16.34 -11.29 -1.83
C THR A 187 16.48 -11.99 -3.18
N SER A 188 16.92 -13.25 -3.17
CA SER A 188 17.01 -14.10 -4.36
C SER A 188 15.67 -14.16 -5.15
N GLY A 189 14.54 -14.19 -4.45
CA GLY A 189 13.21 -14.18 -5.07
C GLY A 189 12.95 -12.90 -5.87
N THR A 190 13.28 -11.74 -5.31
CA THR A 190 13.19 -10.44 -5.98
C THR A 190 14.09 -10.40 -7.22
N ALA A 191 15.33 -10.81 -7.08
CA ALA A 191 16.31 -10.81 -8.18
C ALA A 191 15.85 -11.73 -9.34
N LYS A 192 15.36 -12.93 -9.04
CA LYS A 192 14.81 -13.88 -10.03
C LYS A 192 13.60 -13.30 -10.76
N GLU A 193 12.68 -12.64 -10.05
CA GLU A 193 11.49 -12.03 -10.66
C GLU A 193 11.88 -10.88 -11.59
N ILE A 194 12.78 -10.00 -11.18
CA ILE A 194 13.32 -8.94 -12.04
C ILE A 194 14.01 -9.56 -13.26
N ALA A 195 14.84 -10.59 -13.06
CA ALA A 195 15.53 -11.28 -14.16
C ALA A 195 14.56 -11.87 -15.20
N ARG A 196 13.42 -12.40 -14.76
CA ARG A 196 12.36 -12.86 -15.68
C ARG A 196 11.75 -11.72 -16.48
N GLN A 197 11.41 -10.61 -15.82
CA GLN A 197 10.77 -9.44 -16.46
C GLN A 197 11.68 -8.81 -17.52
N ILE A 198 12.98 -8.82 -17.33
CA ILE A 198 13.96 -8.28 -18.29
C ILE A 198 14.50 -9.32 -19.30
N GLY A 199 14.00 -10.57 -19.23
CA GLY A 199 14.39 -11.63 -20.16
C GLY A 199 15.75 -12.27 -19.90
N LEU A 200 16.37 -12.04 -18.74
CA LEU A 200 17.61 -12.70 -18.33
C LEU A 200 17.43 -14.10 -17.76
N TRP A 201 16.28 -14.39 -17.17
CA TRP A 201 15.96 -15.67 -16.53
C TRP A 201 14.80 -16.35 -17.25
N GLY A 202 14.98 -17.58 -17.73
CA GLY A 202 13.96 -18.43 -18.35
C GLY A 202 13.64 -19.64 -17.47
N GLU A 203 12.55 -20.38 -17.77
CA GLU A 203 12.14 -21.59 -17.05
C GLU A 203 13.22 -22.71 -17.04
N SER A 204 14.13 -22.69 -18.00
CA SER A 204 15.24 -23.65 -18.12
C SER A 204 16.57 -23.14 -17.52
N SER A 205 16.59 -21.97 -16.90
CA SER A 205 17.81 -21.42 -16.30
C SER A 205 18.06 -22.08 -14.94
N THR A 206 19.20 -22.73 -14.79
CA THR A 206 19.74 -23.17 -13.51
C THR A 206 20.62 -22.08 -12.91
N ASP A 207 20.68 -22.02 -11.56
CA ASP A 207 21.51 -21.06 -10.79
C ASP A 207 22.98 -21.06 -11.22
#